data_284628f4ef5f152e4a74dfed9506cc5a
#
_entry.id   284628f4ef5f152e4a74dfed9506cc5a
#
_cell.length_a   1.000
_cell.length_b   1.000
_cell.length_c   1.000
_cell.angle_alpha   90.00
_cell.angle_beta   90.00
_cell.angle_gamma   90.00
#
_symmetry.space_group_name_H-M   'P 1'
#
loop_
_entity.id
_entity.type
_entity.pdbx_description
1 polymer ?
#
loop_
_entity_poly.entity_id
_entity_poly.type
_entity_poly.pdbx_seq_one_letter_code
_entity_poly.pdbx_strand_id
1 'polypeptide(L)'
;RKTPEAFTPLHTIDWGRVVLDEGHEIRNQSSKTHKAAMAFRATHKWIITGTPVFNSMKDFVALCSFLGIPKSKAQDSEFTVAEYVLRRTKEDVAAHNERLRLPPCEIETIELDMSPEERVVYTNVFEESADIVREIFRNTENLAAGMMNILECLLRCRQCMVHPQLYYDGVATKDDGELQVYEGPSVKLDKLCEFIKCHPS
;
A
#
# COMPACT_ATOMS: atom_id res chain seq x y z
N ARG A 1 -29.58 5.10 -19.67
CA ARG A 1 -28.46 5.00 -18.67
C ARG A 1 -27.92 3.59 -18.76
N LYS A 2 -26.68 3.42 -19.26
CA LYS A 2 -26.00 2.11 -19.21
C LYS A 2 -25.79 1.76 -17.75
N THR A 3 -26.39 0.69 -17.27
CA THR A 3 -26.10 0.09 -15.98
C THR A 3 -24.63 -0.31 -15.98
N PRO A 4 -23.82 0.12 -15.00
CA PRO A 4 -22.43 -0.32 -14.94
C PRO A 4 -22.38 -1.84 -14.75
N GLU A 5 -21.49 -2.53 -15.45
CA GLU A 5 -21.27 -3.99 -15.40
C GLU A 5 -20.98 -4.57 -14.00
N ALA A 6 -20.89 -3.72 -12.97
CA ALA A 6 -20.59 -4.09 -11.59
C ALA A 6 -21.82 -4.19 -10.67
N PHE A 7 -23.05 -4.09 -11.19
CA PHE A 7 -24.24 -4.21 -10.36
C PHE A 7 -24.59 -5.68 -10.12
N THR A 8 -24.55 -6.07 -8.86
CA THR A 8 -24.98 -7.39 -8.39
C THR A 8 -26.42 -7.30 -7.82
N PRO A 9 -27.14 -8.42 -7.62
CA PRO A 9 -28.44 -8.44 -6.94
C PRO A 9 -28.44 -7.70 -5.59
N LEU A 10 -27.28 -7.64 -4.90
CA LEU A 10 -27.14 -6.94 -3.63
C LEU A 10 -27.41 -5.42 -3.72
N HIS A 11 -27.24 -4.82 -4.90
CA HIS A 11 -27.49 -3.40 -5.13
C HIS A 11 -28.99 -3.08 -5.30
N THR A 12 -29.84 -4.08 -5.47
CA THR A 12 -31.30 -3.90 -5.59
C THR A 12 -32.01 -3.91 -4.23
N ILE A 13 -31.30 -4.29 -3.18
CA ILE A 13 -31.81 -4.39 -1.81
C ILE A 13 -31.67 -3.05 -1.11
N ASP A 14 -32.70 -2.64 -0.37
CA ASP A 14 -32.60 -1.52 0.57
C ASP A 14 -32.16 -2.05 1.94
N TRP A 15 -30.89 -1.79 2.26
CA TRP A 15 -30.27 -2.31 3.47
C TRP A 15 -30.56 -1.43 4.68
N GLY A 16 -30.83 -2.01 5.83
CA GLY A 16 -30.85 -1.26 7.09
C GLY A 16 -29.46 -0.70 7.43
N ARG A 17 -28.42 -1.49 7.17
CA ARG A 17 -27.01 -1.09 7.42
C ARG A 17 -26.06 -1.74 6.42
N VAL A 18 -25.08 -0.96 5.95
CA VAL A 18 -23.92 -1.44 5.17
C VAL A 18 -22.65 -1.06 5.92
N VAL A 19 -21.80 -2.04 6.18
CA VAL A 19 -20.50 -1.88 6.82
C VAL A 19 -19.43 -2.29 5.84
N LEU A 20 -18.48 -1.39 5.54
CA LEU A 20 -17.31 -1.71 4.76
C LEU A 20 -16.15 -2.00 5.70
N ASP A 21 -15.70 -3.25 5.74
CA ASP A 21 -14.43 -3.60 6.36
C ASP A 21 -13.30 -3.30 5.39
N GLU A 22 -12.13 -2.95 5.93
CA GLU A 22 -10.98 -2.45 5.15
C GLU A 22 -11.39 -1.34 4.15
N GLY A 23 -12.18 -0.41 4.64
CA GLY A 23 -12.80 0.62 3.80
C GLY A 23 -11.82 1.52 3.04
N HIS A 24 -10.50 1.47 3.34
CA HIS A 24 -9.48 2.13 2.54
C HIS A 24 -9.44 1.62 1.07
N GLU A 25 -9.99 0.45 0.77
CA GLU A 25 -10.12 -0.07 -0.59
C GLU A 25 -10.97 0.81 -1.52
N ILE A 26 -11.88 1.61 -0.95
CA ILE A 26 -12.70 2.55 -1.75
C ILE A 26 -12.10 3.97 -1.82
N ARG A 27 -10.85 4.20 -1.41
CA ARG A 27 -10.19 5.51 -1.38
C ARG A 27 -10.08 6.20 -2.74
N ASN A 28 -10.08 5.42 -3.84
CA ASN A 28 -10.04 5.98 -5.18
C ASN A 28 -11.45 6.12 -5.77
N GLN A 29 -11.95 7.36 -5.83
CA GLN A 29 -13.30 7.67 -6.34
C GLN A 29 -13.51 7.27 -7.81
N SER A 30 -12.47 7.15 -8.62
CA SER A 30 -12.57 6.74 -10.01
C SER A 30 -12.66 5.22 -10.18
N SER A 31 -12.28 4.44 -9.16
CA SER A 31 -12.23 2.98 -9.22
C SER A 31 -13.63 2.35 -9.36
N LYS A 32 -13.67 1.16 -9.96
CA LYS A 32 -14.90 0.36 -10.05
C LYS A 32 -15.42 -0.02 -8.67
N THR A 33 -14.51 -0.34 -7.73
CA THR A 33 -14.83 -0.69 -6.36
C THR A 33 -15.54 0.45 -5.63
N HIS A 34 -15.03 1.68 -5.72
CA HIS A 34 -15.67 2.85 -5.13
C HIS A 34 -17.09 3.06 -5.70
N LYS A 35 -17.22 3.02 -7.03
CA LYS A 35 -18.52 3.21 -7.71
C LYS A 35 -19.52 2.13 -7.32
N ALA A 36 -19.08 0.89 -7.16
CA ALA A 36 -19.91 -0.21 -6.70
C ALA A 36 -20.35 0.00 -5.25
N ALA A 37 -19.44 0.40 -4.37
CA ALA A 37 -19.76 0.68 -2.97
C ALA A 37 -20.76 1.84 -2.84
N MET A 38 -20.60 2.92 -3.60
CA MET A 38 -21.51 4.05 -3.63
C MET A 38 -22.94 3.68 -4.07
N ALA A 39 -23.09 2.63 -4.87
CA ALA A 39 -24.36 2.17 -5.38
C ALA A 39 -25.23 1.43 -4.34
N PHE A 40 -24.67 1.01 -3.21
CA PHE A 40 -25.45 0.42 -2.12
C PHE A 40 -26.41 1.43 -1.51
N ARG A 41 -27.68 1.04 -1.42
CA ARG A 41 -28.71 1.79 -0.72
C ARG A 41 -28.78 1.28 0.72
N ALA A 42 -28.58 2.16 1.69
CA ALA A 42 -28.65 1.82 3.10
C ALA A 42 -29.08 3.01 3.95
N THR A 43 -29.84 2.72 5.03
CA THR A 43 -30.20 3.72 6.03
C THR A 43 -28.98 4.18 6.82
N HIS A 44 -28.11 3.23 7.17
CA HIS A 44 -26.87 3.49 7.92
C HIS A 44 -25.67 2.94 7.15
N LYS A 45 -24.63 3.74 7.06
CA LYS A 45 -23.35 3.35 6.42
C LYS A 45 -22.21 3.50 7.40
N TRP A 46 -21.34 2.50 7.44
CA TRP A 46 -20.18 2.45 8.33
C TRP A 46 -18.95 2.04 7.54
N ILE A 47 -17.80 2.52 8.00
CA ILE A 47 -16.47 2.14 7.48
C ILE A 47 -15.63 1.70 8.66
N ILE A 48 -14.96 0.56 8.53
CA ILE A 48 -13.93 0.09 9.45
C ILE A 48 -12.62 0.09 8.67
N THR A 49 -11.60 0.78 9.17
CA THR A 49 -10.27 0.81 8.55
C THR A 49 -9.21 1.23 9.57
N GLY A 50 -8.04 0.62 9.50
CA GLY A 50 -6.87 1.06 10.27
C GLY A 50 -6.16 2.26 9.64
N THR A 51 -6.40 2.55 8.36
CA THR A 51 -5.68 3.57 7.57
C THR A 51 -6.66 4.45 6.78
N PRO A 52 -7.41 5.35 7.43
CA PRO A 52 -8.39 6.22 6.75
C PRO A 52 -7.73 7.22 5.79
N VAL A 53 -6.48 7.58 6.02
CA VAL A 53 -5.64 8.39 5.12
C VAL A 53 -4.43 7.55 4.75
N PHE A 54 -4.29 7.20 3.48
CA PHE A 54 -3.18 6.40 2.99
C PHE A 54 -2.10 7.27 2.33
N ASN A 55 -2.46 8.03 1.30
CA ASN A 55 -1.53 8.90 0.58
C ASN A 55 -1.86 10.39 0.73
N SER A 56 -3.14 10.75 0.87
CA SER A 56 -3.57 12.14 0.89
C SER A 56 -4.94 12.30 1.53
N MET A 57 -5.28 13.56 1.88
CA MET A 57 -6.63 13.91 2.34
C MET A 57 -7.74 13.60 1.33
N LYS A 58 -7.41 13.42 0.04
CA LYS A 58 -8.39 12.98 -0.96
C LYS A 58 -8.93 11.59 -0.66
N ASP A 59 -8.12 10.72 -0.07
CA ASP A 59 -8.53 9.38 0.34
C ASP A 59 -9.61 9.46 1.42
N PHE A 60 -9.40 10.32 2.43
CA PHE A 60 -10.37 10.56 3.49
C PHE A 60 -11.69 11.14 2.95
N VAL A 61 -11.60 12.13 2.06
CA VAL A 61 -12.79 12.70 1.39
C VAL A 61 -13.56 11.64 0.59
N ALA A 62 -12.86 10.68 -0.02
CA ALA A 62 -13.52 9.58 -0.72
C ALA A 62 -14.30 8.68 0.23
N LEU A 63 -13.73 8.36 1.41
CA LEU A 63 -14.43 7.61 2.45
C LEU A 63 -15.65 8.38 2.98
N CYS A 64 -15.49 9.67 3.25
CA CYS A 64 -16.57 10.55 3.69
C CYS A 64 -17.73 10.59 2.68
N SER A 65 -17.44 10.53 1.38
CA SER A 65 -18.46 10.51 0.34
C SER A 65 -19.37 9.27 0.42
N PHE A 66 -18.79 8.11 0.75
CA PHE A 66 -19.59 6.88 0.98
C PHE A 66 -20.53 7.03 2.17
N LEU A 67 -20.07 7.68 3.24
CA LEU A 67 -20.89 7.95 4.44
C LEU A 67 -21.97 9.02 4.20
N GLY A 68 -21.97 9.68 3.04
CA GLY A 68 -22.88 10.76 2.74
C GLY A 68 -22.49 12.11 3.35
N ILE A 69 -21.26 12.24 3.86
CA ILE A 69 -20.74 13.50 4.41
C ILE A 69 -20.42 14.45 3.25
N PRO A 70 -20.95 15.68 3.24
CA PRO A 70 -20.70 16.66 2.19
C PRO A 70 -19.21 16.99 2.08
N LYS A 71 -18.72 17.18 0.84
CA LYS A 71 -17.30 17.47 0.57
C LYS A 71 -16.78 18.69 1.35
N SER A 72 -17.61 19.72 1.53
CA SER A 72 -17.26 20.91 2.31
C SER A 72 -16.93 20.59 3.77
N LYS A 73 -17.68 19.67 4.39
CA LYS A 73 -17.40 19.20 5.74
C LYS A 73 -16.20 18.24 5.77
N ALA A 74 -16.10 17.33 4.80
CA ALA A 74 -15.00 16.38 4.71
C ALA A 74 -13.63 17.05 4.51
N GLN A 75 -13.58 18.27 4.00
CA GLN A 75 -12.37 19.08 3.88
C GLN A 75 -11.91 19.71 5.21
N ASP A 76 -12.85 19.89 6.14
CA ASP A 76 -12.56 20.23 7.54
C ASP A 76 -12.32 18.93 8.31
N SER A 77 -11.05 18.53 8.35
CA SER A 77 -10.66 17.25 8.94
C SER A 77 -10.89 17.21 10.45
N GLU A 78 -10.67 18.32 11.16
CA GLU A 78 -10.86 18.39 12.61
C GLU A 78 -12.33 18.18 12.97
N PHE A 79 -13.21 18.93 12.33
CA PHE A 79 -14.65 18.78 12.51
C PHE A 79 -15.13 17.36 12.16
N THR A 80 -14.69 16.85 11.01
CA THR A 80 -15.16 15.53 10.55
C THR A 80 -14.66 14.41 11.46
N VAL A 81 -13.42 14.49 11.94
CA VAL A 81 -12.89 13.50 12.88
C VAL A 81 -13.63 13.56 14.20
N ALA A 82 -13.91 14.75 14.74
CA ALA A 82 -14.63 14.90 16.01
C ALA A 82 -16.06 14.34 15.96
N GLU A 83 -16.76 14.52 14.84
CA GLU A 83 -18.18 14.18 14.71
C GLU A 83 -18.43 12.75 14.20
N TYR A 84 -17.56 12.23 13.32
CA TYR A 84 -17.86 11.02 12.56
C TYR A 84 -16.83 9.90 12.72
N VAL A 85 -15.70 10.13 13.41
CA VAL A 85 -14.63 9.12 13.52
C VAL A 85 -14.48 8.66 14.97
N LEU A 86 -14.65 7.37 15.20
CA LEU A 86 -14.29 6.74 16.45
C LEU A 86 -12.92 6.06 16.30
N ARG A 87 -11.91 6.65 16.94
CA ARG A 87 -10.57 6.05 17.01
C ARG A 87 -10.27 5.64 18.44
N ARG A 88 -9.86 4.38 18.60
CA ARG A 88 -9.34 3.86 19.87
C ARG A 88 -7.96 3.29 19.62
N THR A 89 -6.99 3.72 20.38
CA THR A 89 -5.65 3.13 20.36
C THR A 89 -5.61 1.89 21.26
N LYS A 90 -4.57 1.07 21.11
CA LYS A 90 -4.36 -0.08 21.99
C LYS A 90 -4.14 0.37 23.45
N GLU A 91 -3.50 1.51 23.62
CA GLU A 91 -3.27 2.14 24.93
C GLU A 91 -4.59 2.57 25.57
N ASP A 92 -5.49 3.21 24.81
CA ASP A 92 -6.82 3.61 25.30
C ASP A 92 -7.61 2.39 25.77
N VAL A 93 -7.56 1.29 25.01
CA VAL A 93 -8.27 0.06 25.35
C VAL A 93 -7.62 -0.63 26.56
N ALA A 94 -6.29 -0.65 26.64
CA ALA A 94 -5.55 -1.23 27.76
C ALA A 94 -5.80 -0.49 29.08
N ALA A 95 -6.01 0.84 29.02
CA ALA A 95 -6.37 1.64 30.19
C ALA A 95 -7.69 1.22 30.83
N HIS A 96 -8.63 0.67 30.03
CA HIS A 96 -9.95 0.20 30.50
C HIS A 96 -10.01 -1.32 30.72
N ASN A 97 -9.08 -2.08 30.17
CA ASN A 97 -9.05 -3.54 30.29
C ASN A 97 -7.61 -4.05 30.22
N GLU A 98 -7.04 -4.32 31.38
CA GLU A 98 -5.64 -4.76 31.53
C GLU A 98 -5.35 -6.09 30.79
N ARG A 99 -6.36 -6.94 30.59
CA ARG A 99 -6.21 -8.19 29.83
C ARG A 99 -5.88 -7.97 28.34
N LEU A 100 -6.15 -6.77 27.82
CA LEU A 100 -5.87 -6.37 26.44
C LEU A 100 -4.55 -5.60 26.31
N ARG A 101 -3.79 -5.48 27.41
CA ARG A 101 -2.47 -4.86 27.39
C ARG A 101 -1.50 -5.75 26.62
N LEU A 102 -0.95 -5.18 25.56
CA LEU A 102 0.08 -5.87 24.80
C LEU A 102 1.44 -5.71 25.49
N PRO A 103 2.33 -6.71 25.36
CA PRO A 103 3.73 -6.54 25.75
C PRO A 103 4.38 -5.40 24.95
N PRO A 104 5.47 -4.82 25.47
CA PRO A 104 6.21 -3.81 24.73
C PRO A 104 6.71 -4.38 23.40
N CYS A 105 6.71 -3.54 22.37
CA CYS A 105 7.29 -3.90 21.06
C CYS A 105 8.79 -3.64 21.12
N GLU A 106 9.59 -4.69 21.03
CA GLU A 106 11.04 -4.60 20.90
C GLU A 106 11.40 -4.63 19.42
N ILE A 107 12.14 -3.61 18.98
CA ILE A 107 12.58 -3.47 17.59
C ILE A 107 14.09 -3.64 17.56
N GLU A 108 14.54 -4.70 16.90
CA GLU A 108 15.95 -4.95 16.64
C GLU A 108 16.25 -4.70 15.16
N THR A 109 17.31 -3.94 14.88
CA THR A 109 17.80 -3.72 13.51
C THR A 109 19.03 -4.57 13.29
N ILE A 110 18.94 -5.52 12.36
CA ILE A 110 20.05 -6.38 11.97
C ILE A 110 20.64 -5.85 10.68
N GLU A 111 21.88 -5.35 10.72
CA GLU A 111 22.62 -4.92 9.54
C GLU A 111 23.28 -6.14 8.87
N LEU A 112 23.12 -6.23 7.56
CA LEU A 112 23.64 -7.34 6.76
C LEU A 112 24.42 -6.78 5.56
N ASP A 113 25.61 -7.29 5.32
CA ASP A 113 26.37 -7.03 4.11
C ASP A 113 25.88 -7.93 2.98
N MET A 114 25.76 -7.36 1.78
CA MET A 114 25.46 -8.14 0.58
C MET A 114 26.58 -9.13 0.28
N SER A 115 26.23 -10.30 -0.22
CA SER A 115 27.21 -11.21 -0.81
C SER A 115 27.90 -10.55 -2.03
N PRO A 116 29.07 -11.03 -2.44
CA PRO A 116 29.72 -10.53 -3.65
C PRO A 116 28.84 -10.62 -4.89
N GLU A 117 28.08 -11.70 -5.02
CA GLU A 117 27.17 -11.95 -6.13
C GLU A 117 25.96 -10.99 -6.11
N GLU A 118 25.32 -10.82 -4.96
CA GLU A 118 24.24 -9.84 -4.78
C GLU A 118 24.72 -8.41 -5.08
N ARG A 119 25.93 -8.08 -4.61
CA ARG A 119 26.53 -6.74 -4.78
C ARG A 119 26.77 -6.42 -6.24
N VAL A 120 27.24 -7.38 -7.04
CA VAL A 120 27.44 -7.19 -8.48
C VAL A 120 26.11 -6.85 -9.17
N VAL A 121 25.08 -7.63 -8.93
CA VAL A 121 23.76 -7.40 -9.54
C VAL A 121 23.21 -6.05 -9.07
N TYR A 122 23.27 -5.77 -7.77
CA TYR A 122 22.77 -4.50 -7.22
C TYR A 122 23.50 -3.29 -7.79
N THR A 123 24.83 -3.35 -7.92
CA THR A 123 25.63 -2.23 -8.45
C THR A 123 25.23 -1.92 -9.89
N ASN A 124 25.09 -2.95 -10.74
CA ASN A 124 24.66 -2.77 -12.12
C ASN A 124 23.29 -2.11 -12.19
N VAL A 125 22.29 -2.63 -11.45
CA VAL A 125 20.93 -2.08 -11.40
C VAL A 125 20.92 -0.64 -10.89
N PHE A 126 21.76 -0.34 -9.90
CA PHE A 126 21.86 1.00 -9.33
C PHE A 126 22.48 1.99 -10.32
N GLU A 127 23.56 1.62 -11.01
CA GLU A 127 24.25 2.48 -11.98
C GLU A 127 23.35 2.78 -13.18
N GLU A 128 22.69 1.77 -13.76
CA GLU A 128 21.68 1.95 -14.82
C GLU A 128 20.55 2.87 -14.38
N SER A 129 20.02 2.64 -13.18
CA SER A 129 18.95 3.47 -12.60
C SER A 129 19.43 4.91 -12.38
N ALA A 130 20.66 5.12 -11.90
CA ALA A 130 21.23 6.44 -11.69
C ALA A 130 21.39 7.22 -13.00
N ASP A 131 21.77 6.55 -14.08
CA ASP A 131 21.92 7.18 -15.39
C ASP A 131 20.56 7.61 -15.96
N ILE A 132 19.52 6.76 -15.86
CA ILE A 132 18.15 7.11 -16.25
C ILE A 132 17.65 8.33 -15.46
N VAL A 133 17.87 8.34 -14.14
CA VAL A 133 17.45 9.45 -13.28
C VAL A 133 18.18 10.73 -13.65
N ARG A 134 19.51 10.67 -13.91
CA ARG A 134 20.30 11.84 -14.35
C ARG A 134 19.79 12.39 -15.67
N GLU A 135 19.42 11.54 -16.62
CA GLU A 135 18.87 11.95 -17.91
C GLU A 135 17.52 12.67 -17.75
N ILE A 136 16.62 12.13 -16.91
CA ILE A 136 15.32 12.74 -16.58
C ILE A 136 15.52 14.15 -16.01
N PHE A 137 16.48 14.34 -15.09
CA PHE A 137 16.76 15.65 -14.49
C PHE A 137 17.44 16.64 -15.45
N ARG A 138 18.12 16.16 -16.51
CA ARG A 138 18.65 17.04 -17.57
C ARG A 138 17.56 17.55 -18.50
N ASN A 139 16.50 16.76 -18.71
CA ASN A 139 15.36 17.09 -19.54
C ASN A 139 14.21 17.70 -18.70
N THR A 140 14.37 18.96 -18.28
CA THR A 140 13.44 19.65 -17.36
C THR A 140 12.03 19.84 -17.88
N GLU A 141 11.76 19.68 -19.18
CA GLU A 141 10.43 19.94 -19.77
C GLU A 141 9.36 18.90 -19.37
N ASN A 142 9.74 17.74 -18.81
CA ASN A 142 8.80 16.66 -18.55
C ASN A 142 9.03 15.91 -17.22
N LEU A 143 9.34 16.65 -16.15
CA LEU A 143 9.63 16.05 -14.84
C LEU A 143 8.47 15.17 -14.32
N ALA A 144 7.23 15.57 -14.58
CA ALA A 144 6.05 14.81 -14.15
C ALA A 144 5.93 13.46 -14.88
N ALA A 145 6.28 13.41 -16.17
CA ALA A 145 6.31 12.15 -16.94
C ALA A 145 7.48 11.27 -16.54
N GLY A 146 8.62 11.86 -16.14
CA GLY A 146 9.80 11.15 -15.65
C GLY A 146 9.62 10.54 -14.26
N MET A 147 8.67 11.04 -13.44
CA MET A 147 8.47 10.56 -12.07
C MET A 147 8.14 9.06 -11.99
N MET A 148 7.36 8.55 -12.93
CA MET A 148 7.05 7.11 -12.98
C MET A 148 8.29 6.27 -13.22
N ASN A 149 9.20 6.72 -14.08
CA ASN A 149 10.46 6.03 -14.36
C ASN A 149 11.38 6.07 -13.15
N ILE A 150 11.43 7.19 -12.42
CA ILE A 150 12.19 7.30 -11.16
C ILE A 150 11.66 6.30 -10.13
N LEU A 151 10.34 6.22 -9.95
CA LEU A 151 9.73 5.26 -9.03
C LEU A 151 9.99 3.81 -9.45
N GLU A 152 10.02 3.53 -10.75
CA GLU A 152 10.39 2.22 -11.27
C GLU A 152 11.85 1.89 -10.97
N CYS A 153 12.79 2.79 -11.20
CA CYS A 153 14.20 2.61 -10.85
C CYS A 153 14.36 2.27 -9.35
N LEU A 154 13.68 3.02 -8.47
CA LEU A 154 13.69 2.75 -7.03
C LEU A 154 13.08 1.37 -6.71
N LEU A 155 12.01 0.97 -7.40
CA LEU A 155 11.41 -0.35 -7.22
C LEU A 155 12.39 -1.45 -7.61
N ARG A 156 13.09 -1.31 -8.74
CA ARG A 156 14.09 -2.29 -9.20
C ARG A 156 15.24 -2.45 -8.20
N CYS A 157 15.79 -1.35 -7.70
CA CYS A 157 16.80 -1.39 -6.65
C CYS A 157 16.28 -2.11 -5.39
N ARG A 158 15.05 -1.81 -4.95
CA ARG A 158 14.44 -2.48 -3.79
C ARG A 158 14.20 -3.97 -4.01
N GLN A 159 13.74 -4.38 -5.20
CA GLN A 159 13.58 -5.78 -5.56
C GLN A 159 14.90 -6.52 -5.48
N CYS A 160 15.96 -5.96 -6.09
CA CYS A 160 17.29 -6.53 -6.06
C CYS A 160 17.85 -6.66 -4.62
N MET A 161 17.58 -5.68 -3.74
CA MET A 161 17.98 -5.73 -2.33
C MET A 161 17.25 -6.79 -1.51
N VAL A 162 16.08 -7.25 -1.93
CA VAL A 162 15.36 -8.35 -1.28
C VAL A 162 15.91 -9.68 -1.79
N HIS A 163 15.91 -9.85 -3.11
CA HIS A 163 16.47 -11.01 -3.80
C HIS A 163 16.66 -10.67 -5.29
N PRO A 164 17.85 -10.86 -5.88
CA PRO A 164 18.13 -10.49 -7.27
C PRO A 164 17.16 -11.13 -8.30
N GLN A 165 16.63 -12.32 -8.02
CA GLN A 165 15.64 -12.97 -8.90
C GLN A 165 14.39 -12.10 -9.09
N LEU A 166 13.94 -11.36 -8.07
CA LEU A 166 12.78 -10.48 -8.19
C LEU A 166 12.99 -9.36 -9.21
N TYR A 167 14.24 -8.90 -9.36
CA TYR A 167 14.60 -7.95 -10.40
C TYR A 167 14.53 -8.62 -11.78
N TYR A 168 15.14 -9.80 -11.96
CA TYR A 168 15.13 -10.50 -13.24
C TYR A 168 13.71 -10.85 -13.69
N ASP A 169 12.88 -11.40 -12.81
CA ASP A 169 11.47 -11.70 -13.09
C ASP A 169 10.70 -10.44 -13.50
N GLY A 170 10.97 -9.33 -12.81
CA GLY A 170 10.30 -8.07 -13.07
C GLY A 170 10.73 -7.41 -14.39
N VAL A 171 11.92 -7.67 -14.90
CA VAL A 171 12.37 -7.21 -16.23
C VAL A 171 11.83 -8.14 -17.31
N ALA A 172 11.95 -9.46 -17.15
CA ALA A 172 11.48 -10.45 -18.12
C ALA A 172 9.99 -10.30 -18.47
N THR A 173 9.15 -9.96 -17.49
CA THR A 173 7.71 -9.71 -17.70
C THR A 173 7.41 -8.49 -18.59
N LYS A 174 8.37 -7.57 -18.77
CA LYS A 174 8.17 -6.37 -19.59
C LYS A 174 8.65 -6.53 -21.04
N ASP A 175 9.74 -7.28 -21.24
CA ASP A 175 10.47 -7.25 -22.50
C ASP A 175 10.33 -8.56 -23.33
N ASP A 176 9.44 -9.49 -22.95
CA ASP A 176 9.39 -10.86 -23.50
C ASP A 176 10.80 -11.52 -23.59
N GLY A 177 11.70 -11.12 -22.67
CA GLY A 177 13.08 -11.55 -22.62
C GLY A 177 13.26 -12.95 -22.04
N GLU A 178 14.42 -13.55 -22.27
CA GLU A 178 14.80 -14.80 -21.63
C GLU A 178 14.85 -14.63 -20.11
N LEU A 179 14.25 -15.57 -19.38
CA LEU A 179 14.29 -15.61 -17.93
C LEU A 179 15.75 -15.84 -17.47
N GLN A 180 16.34 -14.82 -16.87
CA GLN A 180 17.62 -14.96 -16.19
C GLN A 180 17.39 -15.59 -14.81
N VAL A 181 18.22 -16.55 -14.44
CA VAL A 181 18.16 -17.21 -13.14
C VAL A 181 19.33 -16.71 -12.28
N TYR A 182 19.03 -16.29 -11.07
CA TYR A 182 20.02 -15.97 -10.07
C TYR A 182 20.36 -17.20 -9.24
N GLU A 183 21.58 -17.66 -9.31
CA GLU A 183 22.04 -18.87 -8.60
C GLU A 183 22.87 -18.53 -7.33
N GLY A 184 22.98 -17.25 -6.98
CA GLY A 184 23.76 -16.82 -5.81
C GLY A 184 22.98 -16.93 -4.49
N PRO A 185 23.65 -16.69 -3.34
CA PRO A 185 23.04 -16.68 -2.03
C PRO A 185 22.12 -15.46 -1.86
N SER A 186 21.18 -15.56 -0.92
CA SER A 186 20.36 -14.42 -0.50
C SER A 186 20.53 -14.16 0.99
N VAL A 187 21.44 -13.21 1.31
CA VAL A 187 21.81 -12.92 2.70
C VAL A 187 20.62 -12.59 3.58
N LYS A 188 19.62 -11.85 3.06
CA LYS A 188 18.41 -11.52 3.83
C LYS A 188 17.51 -12.73 4.07
N LEU A 189 17.29 -13.56 3.05
CA LEU A 189 16.46 -14.76 3.20
C LEU A 189 17.16 -15.80 4.07
N ASP A 190 18.48 -15.95 3.93
CA ASP A 190 19.26 -16.86 4.75
C ASP A 190 19.20 -16.46 6.23
N LYS A 191 19.33 -15.14 6.51
CA LYS A 191 19.20 -14.63 7.88
C LYS A 191 17.79 -14.79 8.43
N LEU A 192 16.77 -14.56 7.61
CA LEU A 192 15.38 -14.81 8.00
C LEU A 192 15.13 -16.30 8.32
N CYS A 193 15.64 -17.21 7.50
CA CYS A 193 15.53 -18.64 7.74
C CYS A 193 16.25 -19.07 9.02
N GLU A 194 17.42 -18.49 9.30
CA GLU A 194 18.15 -18.72 10.56
C GLU A 194 17.30 -18.24 11.75
N PHE A 195 16.76 -17.02 11.67
CA PHE A 195 15.93 -16.45 12.73
C PHE A 195 14.70 -17.31 13.02
N ILE A 196 13.99 -17.78 11.99
CA ILE A 196 12.81 -18.65 12.14
C ILE A 196 13.19 -19.97 12.80
N LYS A 197 14.34 -20.55 12.45
CA LYS A 197 14.82 -21.80 13.05
C LYS A 197 15.17 -21.64 14.54
N CYS A 198 15.70 -20.47 14.91
CA CYS A 198 16.06 -20.17 16.30
C CYS A 198 14.85 -19.83 17.17
N HIS A 199 13.74 -19.42 16.59
CA HIS A 199 12.52 -19.01 17.29
C HIS A 199 11.32 -19.84 16.78
N PRO A 200 11.28 -21.16 17.05
CA PRO A 200 10.12 -21.96 16.73
C PRO A 200 8.92 -21.51 17.54
N SER A 201 7.77 -21.28 16.88
CA SER A 201 6.50 -20.88 17.49
C SER A 201 5.90 -21.98 18.35
#